data_342d54ab28dac54e88294680ed03a40e
#
_entry.id   342d54ab28dac54e88294680ed03a40e
#
_cell.length_a   1.000
_cell.length_b   1.000
_cell.length_c   1.000
_cell.angle_alpha   90.00
_cell.angle_beta   90.00
_cell.angle_gamma   90.00
#
_symmetry.space_group_name_H-M   'P 1'
#
loop_
_entity.id
_entity.type
_entity.pdbx_description
1 polymer ?
#
loop_
_entity_poly.entity_id
_entity_poly.type
_entity_poly.pdbx_seq_one_letter_code
_entity_poly.pdbx_strand_id
1 'polypeptide(L)'
;MFTTNIELPWKIGRVFEALNAPSMMQRVAWPLVVFKAVKPAEFPERWQNGGNYRMNMFLFGFLPLGWQELSIQSSWTDTGAVLIDSGPGFAIKLWDHRVVLSKDEEGGTCYDETLELTTGLMAPIIWLGMKALFAWRKHRWMTITKKEVA
;
A
#
# COMPACT_ATOMS: atom_id res chain seq x y z
N MET A 1 -3.98 10.98 -10.80
CA MET A 1 -4.22 9.55 -10.51
C MET A 1 -3.00 8.73 -10.88
N PHE A 2 -2.56 7.85 -10.00
CA PHE A 2 -1.50 6.88 -10.27
C PHE A 2 -2.11 5.52 -10.54
N THR A 3 -1.57 4.82 -11.52
CA THR A 3 -1.99 3.46 -11.85
C THR A 3 -0.75 2.59 -12.02
N THR A 4 -0.75 1.44 -11.37
CA THR A 4 0.33 0.46 -11.46
C THR A 4 -0.27 -0.90 -11.74
N ASN A 5 0.35 -1.62 -12.67
CA ASN A 5 -0.03 -2.99 -13.00
C ASN A 5 1.21 -3.86 -12.90
N ILE A 6 1.15 -4.93 -12.12
CA ILE A 6 2.22 -5.91 -12.00
C ILE A 6 1.69 -7.33 -11.99
N GLU A 7 2.53 -8.24 -12.46
CA GLU A 7 2.29 -9.67 -12.35
C GLU A 7 3.21 -10.25 -11.28
N LEU A 8 2.62 -10.95 -10.32
CA LEU A 8 3.34 -11.53 -9.20
C LEU A 8 3.28 -13.07 -9.29
N PRO A 9 4.39 -13.77 -9.00
CA PRO A 9 4.42 -15.23 -9.09
C PRO A 9 3.65 -15.94 -7.98
N TRP A 10 3.31 -15.25 -6.90
CA TRP A 10 2.55 -15.83 -5.79
C TRP A 10 1.09 -16.07 -6.17
N LYS A 11 0.50 -17.11 -5.59
CA LYS A 11 -0.94 -17.35 -5.71
C LYS A 11 -1.74 -16.23 -5.06
N ILE A 12 -2.93 -16.00 -5.57
CA ILE A 12 -3.77 -14.87 -5.15
C ILE A 12 -4.06 -14.84 -3.65
N GLY A 13 -4.27 -16.00 -3.03
CA GLY A 13 -4.50 -16.07 -1.58
C GLY A 13 -3.31 -15.58 -0.78
N ARG A 14 -2.10 -15.89 -1.22
CA ARG A 14 -0.87 -15.44 -0.57
C ARG A 14 -0.66 -13.93 -0.74
N VAL A 15 -0.94 -13.41 -1.93
CA VAL A 15 -0.86 -11.96 -2.17
C VAL A 15 -1.89 -11.21 -1.32
N PHE A 16 -3.11 -11.74 -1.24
CA PHE A 16 -4.16 -11.13 -0.44
C PHE A 16 -3.78 -11.07 1.05
N GLU A 17 -3.25 -12.15 1.60
CA GLU A 17 -2.80 -12.16 3.00
C GLU A 17 -1.63 -11.19 3.22
N ALA A 18 -0.67 -11.14 2.32
CA ALA A 18 0.44 -10.19 2.40
C ALA A 18 -0.05 -8.74 2.33
N LEU A 19 -0.98 -8.46 1.43
CA LEU A 19 -1.56 -7.13 1.26
C LEU A 19 -2.30 -6.66 2.52
N ASN A 20 -2.89 -7.57 3.27
CA ASN A 20 -3.57 -7.28 4.53
C ASN A 20 -2.62 -7.23 5.74
N ALA A 21 -1.33 -7.42 5.54
CA ALA A 21 -0.35 -7.39 6.62
C ALA A 21 0.35 -6.02 6.67
N PRO A 22 0.26 -5.28 7.78
CA PRO A 22 1.01 -4.02 7.94
C PRO A 22 2.52 -4.20 7.74
N SER A 23 3.07 -5.34 8.12
CA SER A 23 4.48 -5.64 7.93
C SER A 23 4.89 -5.61 6.46
N MET A 24 4.01 -6.05 5.55
CA MET A 24 4.30 -6.00 4.12
C MET A 24 4.26 -4.57 3.59
N MET A 25 3.35 -3.75 4.07
CA MET A 25 3.33 -2.32 3.75
C MET A 25 4.67 -1.68 4.09
N GLN A 26 5.21 -1.99 5.26
CA GLN A 26 6.51 -1.47 5.68
C GLN A 26 7.66 -2.03 4.83
N ARG A 27 7.64 -3.31 4.51
CA ARG A 27 8.69 -3.94 3.68
C ARG A 27 8.78 -3.33 2.29
N VAL A 28 7.66 -3.09 1.64
CA VAL A 28 7.67 -2.57 0.26
C VAL A 28 8.00 -1.08 0.19
N ALA A 29 7.77 -0.34 1.27
CA ALA A 29 8.11 1.08 1.33
C ALA A 29 9.54 1.34 1.83
N TRP A 30 10.10 0.41 2.61
CA TRP A 30 11.43 0.56 3.19
C TRP A 30 12.53 0.54 2.12
N PRO A 31 13.58 1.34 2.17
CA PRO A 31 13.89 2.35 3.20
C PRO A 31 13.35 3.76 2.90
N LEU A 32 12.59 3.94 1.80
CA LEU A 32 12.15 5.28 1.41
C LEU A 32 11.23 5.91 2.44
N VAL A 33 10.24 5.17 2.91
CA VAL A 33 9.28 5.65 3.90
C VAL A 33 9.16 4.63 5.02
N VAL A 34 9.22 5.13 6.25
CA VAL A 34 9.01 4.33 7.46
C VAL A 34 7.73 4.80 8.12
N PHE A 35 6.84 3.85 8.45
CA PHE A 35 5.57 4.13 9.11
C PHE A 35 5.66 3.77 10.58
N LYS A 36 5.20 4.66 11.46
CA LYS A 36 5.11 4.40 12.88
C LYS A 36 3.67 4.53 13.34
N ALA A 37 3.15 3.48 13.97
CA ALA A 37 1.78 3.46 14.46
C ALA A 37 1.58 4.49 15.56
N VAL A 38 0.45 5.19 15.52
CA VAL A 38 0.05 6.16 16.54
C VAL A 38 -1.22 5.69 17.24
N LYS A 39 -2.24 5.32 16.48
CA LYS A 39 -3.51 4.83 17.01
C LYS A 39 -4.08 3.75 16.10
N PRO A 40 -4.11 2.50 16.56
CA PRO A 40 -3.55 1.99 17.82
C PRO A 40 -2.03 2.21 17.92
N ALA A 41 -1.48 2.09 19.11
CA ALA A 41 -0.05 2.34 19.35
C ALA A 41 0.89 1.35 18.65
N GLU A 42 0.37 0.18 18.27
CA GLU A 42 1.08 -0.82 17.50
C GLU A 42 0.22 -1.27 16.33
N PHE A 43 0.84 -1.55 15.20
CA PHE A 43 0.12 -2.13 14.08
C PHE A 43 -0.31 -3.56 14.41
N PRO A 44 -1.54 -3.97 14.00
CA PRO A 44 -1.95 -5.35 14.14
C PRO A 44 -1.14 -6.26 13.18
N GLU A 45 -1.22 -7.56 13.38
CA GLU A 45 -0.63 -8.51 12.43
C GLU A 45 -1.35 -8.51 11.08
N ARG A 46 -2.63 -8.19 11.10
CA ARG A 46 -3.49 -8.12 9.93
C ARG A 46 -4.44 -6.93 10.05
N TRP A 47 -4.55 -6.17 8.97
CA TRP A 47 -5.55 -5.10 8.90
C TRP A 47 -6.95 -5.69 9.12
N GLN A 48 -7.72 -5.05 9.98
CA GLN A 48 -9.10 -5.46 10.22
C GLN A 48 -10.04 -4.71 9.30
N ASN A 49 -10.99 -5.44 8.71
CA ASN A 49 -11.98 -4.86 7.81
C ASN A 49 -12.84 -3.84 8.58
N GLY A 50 -12.94 -2.63 8.05
CA GLY A 50 -13.59 -1.51 8.73
C GLY A 50 -12.72 -0.82 9.77
N GLY A 51 -11.48 -1.25 9.98
CA GLY A 51 -10.56 -0.64 10.94
C GLY A 51 -10.04 0.71 10.49
N ASN A 52 -9.75 1.57 11.47
CA ASN A 52 -9.16 2.89 11.24
C ASN A 52 -7.81 2.94 11.95
N TYR A 53 -6.79 3.41 11.20
CA TYR A 53 -5.42 3.42 11.69
C TYR A 53 -4.79 4.79 11.45
N ARG A 54 -4.14 5.31 12.47
CA ARG A 54 -3.37 6.55 12.35
C ARG A 54 -1.89 6.25 12.50
N MET A 55 -1.08 6.82 11.64
CA MET A 55 0.36 6.58 11.62
C MET A 55 1.11 7.87 11.29
N ASN A 56 2.36 7.93 11.73
CA ASN A 56 3.31 8.95 11.30
C ASN A 56 4.24 8.36 10.23
N MET A 57 4.59 9.20 9.26
CA MET A 57 5.48 8.80 8.17
C MET A 57 6.79 9.55 8.24
N PHE A 58 7.88 8.85 7.94
CA PHE A 58 9.23 9.42 7.96
C PHE A 58 9.96 9.05 6.68
N LEU A 59 10.50 10.06 5.99
CA LEU A 59 11.35 9.83 4.84
C LEU A 59 12.70 9.30 5.31
N PHE A 60 13.13 8.17 4.77
CA PHE A 60 14.35 7.45 5.17
C PHE A 60 14.42 7.13 6.68
N GLY A 61 13.29 7.16 7.37
CA GLY A 61 13.20 6.84 8.79
C GLY A 61 13.47 8.01 9.73
N PHE A 62 13.86 9.19 9.23
CA PHE A 62 14.22 10.31 10.10
C PHE A 62 13.55 11.64 9.76
N LEU A 63 13.20 11.91 8.51
CA LEU A 63 12.58 13.19 8.14
C LEU A 63 11.06 13.08 8.23
N PRO A 64 10.41 13.82 9.16
CA PRO A 64 8.97 13.72 9.32
C PRO A 64 8.21 14.18 8.07
N LEU A 65 7.27 13.37 7.62
CA LEU A 65 6.36 13.69 6.52
C LEU A 65 4.94 13.99 6.99
N GLY A 66 4.69 13.87 8.30
CA GLY A 66 3.39 14.11 8.89
C GLY A 66 2.64 12.81 9.18
N TRP A 67 1.37 12.97 9.51
CA TRP A 67 0.49 11.86 9.87
C TRP A 67 -0.42 11.48 8.70
N GLN A 68 -0.90 10.26 8.73
CA GLN A 68 -1.88 9.73 7.78
C GLN A 68 -2.86 8.82 8.51
N GLU A 69 -4.14 8.94 8.20
CA GLU A 69 -5.16 8.02 8.65
C GLU A 69 -5.59 7.12 7.49
N LEU A 70 -5.80 5.86 7.80
CA LEU A 70 -6.28 4.88 6.83
C LEU A 70 -7.48 4.13 7.39
N SER A 71 -8.56 4.11 6.62
CA SER A 71 -9.68 3.21 6.82
C SER A 71 -9.53 2.06 5.83
N ILE A 72 -9.54 0.84 6.32
CA ILE A 72 -9.21 -0.35 5.52
C ILE A 72 -10.48 -1.18 5.28
N GLN A 73 -10.69 -1.55 4.04
CA GLN A 73 -11.71 -2.53 3.65
C GLN A 73 -11.12 -3.50 2.65
N SER A 74 -11.32 -4.78 2.88
CA SER A 74 -10.88 -5.81 1.95
C SER A 74 -11.92 -6.92 1.85
N SER A 75 -12.04 -7.49 0.66
CA SER A 75 -12.99 -8.58 0.43
C SER A 75 -12.60 -9.40 -0.79
N TRP A 76 -13.05 -10.65 -0.79
CA TRP A 76 -13.02 -11.48 -1.98
C TRP A 76 -14.19 -11.12 -2.89
N THR A 77 -13.96 -11.19 -4.20
CA THR A 77 -14.97 -10.94 -5.23
C THR A 77 -15.08 -12.18 -6.12
N ASP A 78 -16.02 -12.17 -7.07
CA ASP A 78 -16.20 -13.29 -8.00
C ASP A 78 -14.96 -13.55 -8.86
N THR A 79 -14.16 -12.52 -9.13
CA THR A 79 -13.00 -12.60 -10.01
C THR A 79 -11.67 -12.51 -9.29
N GLY A 80 -11.65 -12.28 -7.98
CA GLY A 80 -10.42 -12.13 -7.22
C GLY A 80 -10.64 -11.49 -5.86
N ALA A 81 -9.92 -10.41 -5.59
CA ALA A 81 -10.01 -9.70 -4.32
C ALA A 81 -9.79 -8.20 -4.50
N VAL A 82 -10.28 -7.43 -3.55
CA VAL A 82 -10.12 -5.96 -3.53
C VAL A 82 -9.72 -5.53 -2.14
N LEU A 83 -8.76 -4.60 -2.07
CA LEU A 83 -8.45 -3.88 -0.86
C LEU A 83 -8.53 -2.39 -1.13
N ILE A 84 -9.21 -1.66 -0.26
CA ILE A 84 -9.32 -0.21 -0.34
C ILE A 84 -8.83 0.37 0.98
N ASP A 85 -7.91 1.32 0.89
CA ASP A 85 -7.51 2.12 2.04
C ASP A 85 -7.64 3.61 1.70
N SER A 86 -8.24 4.36 2.59
CA SER A 86 -8.52 5.77 2.35
C SER A 86 -8.51 6.55 3.67
N GLY A 87 -8.26 7.84 3.56
CA GLY A 87 -8.34 8.72 4.72
C GLY A 87 -7.59 10.03 4.54
N PRO A 88 -7.77 10.93 5.52
CA PRO A 88 -7.09 12.22 5.52
C PRO A 88 -5.67 12.12 6.04
N GLY A 89 -4.87 13.13 5.73
CA GLY A 89 -3.50 13.22 6.21
C GLY A 89 -3.02 14.66 6.26
N PHE A 90 -1.81 14.84 6.74
CA PHE A 90 -1.20 16.17 6.87
C PHE A 90 -0.78 16.73 5.51
N ALA A 91 0.07 16.00 4.79
CA ALA A 91 0.57 16.44 3.49
C ALA A 91 -0.41 16.10 2.36
N ILE A 92 -1.06 14.94 2.47
CA ILE A 92 -2.05 14.47 1.50
C ILE A 92 -3.41 14.56 2.18
N LYS A 93 -4.20 15.55 1.78
CA LYS A 93 -5.48 15.83 2.44
C LYS A 93 -6.49 14.72 2.27
N LEU A 94 -6.46 14.05 1.12
CA LEU A 94 -7.27 12.87 0.88
C LEU A 94 -6.45 11.86 0.11
N TRP A 95 -6.41 10.65 0.64
CA TRP A 95 -5.77 9.48 0.08
C TRP A 95 -6.86 8.47 -0.23
N ASP A 96 -6.93 7.99 -1.46
CA ASP A 96 -7.86 6.95 -1.86
C ASP A 96 -7.09 5.95 -2.73
N HIS A 97 -6.82 4.80 -2.14
CA HIS A 97 -5.97 3.75 -2.70
C HIS A 97 -6.77 2.47 -2.86
N ARG A 98 -6.73 1.92 -4.04
CA ARG A 98 -7.43 0.67 -4.35
C ARG A 98 -6.48 -0.31 -5.00
N VAL A 99 -6.50 -1.54 -4.52
CA VAL A 99 -5.79 -2.66 -5.13
C VAL A 99 -6.81 -3.71 -5.55
N VAL A 100 -6.72 -4.14 -6.79
CA VAL A 100 -7.55 -5.22 -7.32
C VAL A 100 -6.63 -6.38 -7.69
N LEU A 101 -6.94 -7.56 -7.16
CA LEU A 101 -6.20 -8.79 -7.43
C LEU A 101 -7.04 -9.71 -8.29
N SER A 102 -6.41 -10.31 -9.29
CA SER A 102 -7.02 -11.36 -10.12
C SER A 102 -5.97 -12.42 -10.42
N LYS A 103 -6.43 -13.61 -10.80
CA LYS A 103 -5.54 -14.69 -11.18
C LYS A 103 -5.02 -14.45 -12.59
N ASP A 104 -3.73 -14.68 -12.80
CA ASP A 104 -3.18 -14.68 -14.14
C ASP A 104 -3.29 -16.08 -14.78
N GLU A 105 -2.91 -16.20 -16.06
CA GLU A 105 -3.01 -17.44 -16.81
C GLU A 105 -2.02 -18.52 -16.33
N GLU A 106 -0.95 -18.11 -15.66
CA GLU A 106 0.12 -19.00 -15.20
C GLU A 106 -0.05 -19.42 -13.74
N GLY A 107 -1.15 -19.05 -13.09
CA GLY A 107 -1.42 -19.38 -11.70
C GLY A 107 -0.88 -18.37 -10.68
N GLY A 108 -0.24 -17.30 -11.15
CA GLY A 108 0.16 -16.18 -10.31
C GLY A 108 -0.97 -15.16 -10.13
N THR A 109 -0.61 -13.93 -9.83
CA THR A 109 -1.56 -12.87 -9.52
C THR A 109 -1.29 -11.62 -10.34
N CYS A 110 -2.35 -11.09 -10.96
CA CYS A 110 -2.34 -9.73 -11.49
C CYS A 110 -2.69 -8.77 -10.36
N TYR A 111 -1.83 -7.81 -10.14
CA TYR A 111 -1.96 -6.80 -9.09
C TYR A 111 -2.15 -5.44 -9.77
N ASP A 112 -3.36 -4.92 -9.69
CA ASP A 112 -3.71 -3.63 -10.27
C ASP A 112 -3.98 -2.63 -9.16
N GLU A 113 -3.25 -1.53 -9.17
CA GLU A 113 -3.27 -0.54 -8.12
C GLU A 113 -3.60 0.83 -8.70
N THR A 114 -4.53 1.52 -8.08
CA THR A 114 -4.86 2.91 -8.40
C THR A 114 -4.80 3.76 -7.14
N LEU A 115 -4.28 4.96 -7.29
CA LEU A 115 -4.23 5.94 -6.22
C LEU A 115 -4.76 7.28 -6.72
N GLU A 116 -5.75 7.80 -6.02
CA GLU A 116 -6.20 9.17 -6.16
C GLU A 116 -5.86 9.91 -4.89
N LEU A 117 -5.33 11.12 -5.03
CA LEU A 117 -5.00 11.94 -3.88
C LEU A 117 -5.30 13.42 -4.13
N THR A 118 -5.67 14.09 -3.06
CA THR A 118 -5.89 15.52 -3.05
C THR A 118 -4.82 16.17 -2.19
N THR A 119 -4.11 17.13 -2.76
CA THR A 119 -3.02 17.83 -2.08
C THR A 119 -3.28 19.33 -2.12
N GLY A 120 -2.50 20.08 -1.34
CA GLY A 120 -2.55 21.54 -1.35
C GLY A 120 -1.47 22.16 -2.24
N LEU A 121 -0.87 23.25 -1.77
CA LEU A 121 0.14 24.03 -2.50
C LEU A 121 1.42 23.25 -2.83
N MET A 122 1.68 22.17 -2.10
CA MET A 122 2.86 21.30 -2.30
C MET A 122 2.63 20.21 -3.33
N ALA A 123 1.56 20.28 -4.10
CA ALA A 123 1.16 19.23 -5.05
C ALA A 123 2.28 18.74 -5.96
N PRO A 124 3.07 19.60 -6.64
CA PRO A 124 4.13 19.10 -7.53
C PRO A 124 5.18 18.25 -6.83
N ILE A 125 5.57 18.64 -5.62
CA ILE A 125 6.57 17.90 -4.83
C ILE A 125 6.00 16.57 -4.36
N ILE A 126 4.75 16.57 -3.89
CA ILE A 126 4.08 15.36 -3.41
C ILE A 126 3.88 14.38 -4.57
N TRP A 127 3.44 14.84 -5.74
CA TRP A 127 3.27 13.99 -6.91
C TRP A 127 4.59 13.34 -7.34
N LEU A 128 5.68 14.10 -7.34
CA LEU A 128 7.00 13.56 -7.67
C LEU A 128 7.44 12.51 -6.65
N GLY A 129 7.25 12.78 -5.37
CA GLY A 129 7.56 11.84 -4.29
C GLY A 129 6.72 10.56 -4.38
N MET A 130 5.43 10.68 -4.71
CA MET A 130 4.55 9.52 -4.86
C MET A 130 4.91 8.68 -6.07
N LYS A 131 5.32 9.30 -7.18
CA LYS A 131 5.84 8.55 -8.33
C LYS A 131 7.06 7.70 -7.94
N ALA A 132 7.99 8.30 -7.21
CA ALA A 132 9.20 7.60 -6.74
C ALA A 132 8.83 6.46 -5.80
N LEU A 133 7.92 6.71 -4.85
CA LEU A 133 7.49 5.70 -3.89
C LEU A 133 6.81 4.52 -4.58
N PHE A 134 5.88 4.78 -5.50
CA PHE A 134 5.18 3.71 -6.21
C PHE A 134 6.08 2.91 -7.14
N ALA A 135 7.01 3.56 -7.82
CA ALA A 135 8.02 2.84 -8.60
C ALA A 135 8.86 1.93 -7.71
N TRP A 136 9.26 2.41 -6.54
CA TRP A 136 10.01 1.62 -5.56
C TRP A 136 9.17 0.47 -5.00
N ARG A 137 7.93 0.71 -4.63
CA ARG A 137 7.02 -0.33 -4.13
C ARG A 137 6.81 -1.43 -5.16
N LYS A 138 6.60 -1.05 -6.43
CA LYS A 138 6.50 -2.01 -7.52
C LYS A 138 7.74 -2.90 -7.61
N HIS A 139 8.92 -2.28 -7.59
CA HIS A 139 10.18 -3.02 -7.59
C HIS A 139 10.31 -3.96 -6.39
N ARG A 140 9.93 -3.49 -5.20
CA ARG A 140 10.00 -4.29 -3.99
C ARG A 140 9.01 -5.47 -4.01
N TRP A 141 7.78 -5.25 -4.45
CA TRP A 141 6.82 -6.34 -4.61
C TRP A 141 7.37 -7.41 -5.54
N MET A 142 7.90 -7.02 -6.69
CA MET A 142 8.46 -7.96 -7.65
C MET A 142 9.66 -8.70 -7.08
N THR A 143 10.56 -8.01 -6.40
CA THR A 143 11.76 -8.60 -5.82
C THR A 143 11.42 -9.59 -4.70
N ILE A 144 10.54 -9.20 -3.78
CA ILE A 144 10.15 -10.03 -2.64
C ILE A 144 9.45 -11.29 -3.12
N THR A 145 8.49 -11.16 -4.04
CA THR A 145 7.73 -12.29 -4.53
C THR A 145 8.57 -13.27 -5.35
N LYS A 146 9.56 -12.78 -6.06
CA LYS A 146 10.49 -13.65 -6.80
C LYS A 146 11.43 -14.41 -5.87
N LYS A 147 11.92 -13.77 -4.82
CA LYS A 147 12.83 -14.40 -3.84
C LYS A 147 12.15 -15.43 -2.96
N GLU A 148 10.88 -15.21 -2.63
CA GLU A 148 10.12 -16.03 -1.70
C GLU A 148 9.09 -16.91 -2.42
N VAL A 149 9.38 -17.30 -3.66
CA VAL A 149 8.55 -18.24 -4.41
C VAL A 149 8.73 -19.63 -3.80
N ALA A 150 7.70 -20.11 -3.17
CA ALA A 150 7.67 -21.52 -2.73
C ALA A 150 6.29 -21.89 -2.28
#